data_5736ef1bfb9099bf9f2f221d805d2c8c
#
_entry.id   5736ef1bfb9099bf9f2f221d805d2c8c
#
_cell.length_a   1.000
_cell.length_b   1.000
_cell.length_c   1.000
_cell.angle_alpha   90.00
_cell.angle_beta   90.00
_cell.angle_gamma   90.00
#
_symmetry.space_group_name_H-M   'P 1'
#
loop_
_entity.id
_entity.type
_entity.pdbx_description
1 polymer ?
#
loop_
_entity_poly.entity_id
_entity_poly.type
_entity_poly.pdbx_seq_one_letter_code
_entity_poly.pdbx_strand_id
1 'polypeptide(L)'
;IMRGCFGGCTFCSITEHEGRIIQSRSEDSIVREIEAIRDKTPGFTGIISDLGGPTANMYQLNCKSTTIQQACRRLSCVYPDICANLVTDHAPLVHLYRRARQIPGIKRIHISSGLRYDLAVRSPEYVKELVQHHVGGYLKIAPEHTEAGPLSKMMKPGMGAYDRFKQMFEQFSREAGKEQYLIPYFIAAHPGTTDEDMLNLALWLKRNNFKLDQVQTFTPTPMAMATAMYHSGKNPLRKVTADSEAVP
;
A
#
# COMPACT_ATOMS: atom_id res chain seq x y z
N ILE A 1 2.98 4.55 13.10
CA ILE A 1 3.43 5.94 13.04
C ILE A 1 2.32 6.88 12.55
N MET A 2 1.26 6.32 11.99
CA MET A 2 0.11 7.05 11.48
C MET A 2 -1.14 6.19 11.46
N ARG A 3 -2.32 6.82 11.27
CA ARG A 3 -3.62 6.20 11.01
C ARG A 3 -4.26 6.82 9.77
N GLY A 4 -5.25 6.12 9.21
CA GLY A 4 -5.98 6.53 8.02
C GLY A 4 -5.39 5.97 6.73
N CYS A 5 -6.21 5.96 5.69
CA CYS A 5 -5.82 5.57 4.33
C CYS A 5 -6.72 6.27 3.30
N PHE A 6 -6.11 6.99 2.37
CA PHE A 6 -6.84 7.64 1.27
C PHE A 6 -6.89 6.78 -0.01
N GLY A 7 -6.52 5.51 0.09
CA GLY A 7 -6.52 4.56 -1.03
C GLY A 7 -7.91 4.27 -1.57
N GLY A 8 -8.89 4.05 -0.69
CA GLY A 8 -10.27 3.80 -1.05
C GLY A 8 -10.49 2.47 -1.79
N CYS A 9 -9.61 1.47 -1.59
CA CYS A 9 -9.76 0.17 -2.22
C CYS A 9 -11.07 -0.49 -1.78
N THR A 10 -11.85 -1.00 -2.71
CA THR A 10 -13.23 -1.46 -2.46
C THR A 10 -13.34 -2.67 -1.54
N PHE A 11 -12.31 -3.51 -1.52
CA PHE A 11 -12.25 -4.69 -0.66
C PHE A 11 -11.78 -4.40 0.77
N CYS A 12 -11.33 -3.17 1.04
CA CYS A 12 -10.70 -2.80 2.30
C CYS A 12 -11.56 -1.81 3.08
N SER A 13 -11.74 -2.05 4.37
CA SER A 13 -12.53 -1.18 5.26
C SER A 13 -11.69 -0.17 6.06
N ILE A 14 -10.37 -0.12 5.89
CA ILE A 14 -9.49 0.78 6.66
C ILE A 14 -9.90 2.25 6.51
N THR A 15 -10.24 2.68 5.30
CA THR A 15 -10.71 4.05 5.05
C THR A 15 -11.95 4.41 5.88
N GLU A 16 -12.85 3.45 6.09
CA GLU A 16 -14.09 3.62 6.87
C GLU A 16 -13.82 3.58 8.39
N HIS A 17 -12.90 2.73 8.84
CA HIS A 17 -12.57 2.59 10.25
C HIS A 17 -11.66 3.69 10.78
N GLU A 18 -10.63 4.06 10.03
CA GLU A 18 -9.58 4.99 10.47
C GLU A 18 -9.70 6.36 9.80
N GLY A 19 -10.57 6.49 8.80
CA GLY A 19 -10.73 7.69 8.01
C GLY A 19 -9.74 7.79 6.84
N ARG A 20 -10.06 8.71 5.92
CA ARG A 20 -9.25 8.98 4.71
C ARG A 20 -8.19 10.07 4.92
N ILE A 21 -8.26 10.81 6.02
CA ILE A 21 -7.27 11.84 6.36
C ILE A 21 -6.17 11.18 7.17
N ILE A 22 -4.94 11.32 6.70
CA ILE A 22 -3.80 10.72 7.39
C ILE A 22 -3.51 11.49 8.67
N GLN A 23 -3.57 10.81 9.79
CA GLN A 23 -3.21 11.32 11.11
C GLN A 23 -1.83 10.79 11.49
N SER A 24 -0.81 11.57 11.19
CA SER A 24 0.58 11.22 11.47
C SER A 24 0.99 11.67 12.86
N ARG A 25 1.71 10.83 13.56
CA ARG A 25 2.37 11.19 14.82
C ARG A 25 3.55 12.11 14.53
N SER A 26 3.93 12.94 15.50
CA SER A 26 5.16 13.73 15.39
C SER A 26 6.40 12.81 15.46
N GLU A 27 7.47 13.21 14.76
CA GLU A 27 8.73 12.47 14.79
C GLU A 27 9.24 12.25 16.20
N ASP A 28 9.19 13.27 17.07
CA ASP A 28 9.63 13.15 18.47
C ASP A 28 8.80 12.12 19.26
N SER A 29 7.50 12.01 18.97
CA SER A 29 6.65 10.98 19.58
C SER A 29 7.10 9.59 19.18
N ILE A 30 7.45 9.41 17.90
CA ILE A 30 7.90 8.12 17.35
C ILE A 30 9.29 7.77 17.91
N VAL A 31 10.21 8.73 17.93
CA VAL A 31 11.56 8.55 18.48
C VAL A 31 11.50 8.12 19.95
N ARG A 32 10.72 8.84 20.78
CA ARG A 32 10.53 8.46 22.19
C ARG A 32 9.98 7.06 22.37
N GLU A 33 9.10 6.60 21.48
CA GLU A 33 8.58 5.23 21.55
C GLU A 33 9.65 4.20 21.17
N ILE A 34 10.46 4.46 20.14
CA ILE A 34 11.58 3.58 19.78
C ILE A 34 12.58 3.49 20.94
N GLU A 35 12.91 4.62 21.57
CA GLU A 35 13.76 4.65 22.76
C GLU A 35 13.14 3.88 23.92
N ALA A 36 11.84 4.03 24.16
CA ALA A 36 11.14 3.29 25.21
C ALA A 36 11.10 1.79 24.93
N ILE A 37 10.94 1.36 23.68
CA ILE A 37 11.03 -0.06 23.29
C ILE A 37 12.45 -0.58 23.56
N ARG A 38 13.48 0.15 23.15
CA ARG A 38 14.88 -0.20 23.40
C ARG A 38 15.17 -0.39 24.89
N ASP A 39 14.72 0.55 25.70
CA ASP A 39 15.11 0.62 27.11
C ASP A 39 14.26 -0.29 28.01
N LYS A 40 13.03 -0.58 27.64
CA LYS A 40 12.06 -1.30 28.48
C LYS A 40 11.77 -2.73 28.04
N THR A 41 12.22 -3.16 26.85
CA THR A 41 11.97 -4.51 26.36
C THR A 41 13.13 -5.44 26.78
N PRO A 42 12.89 -6.41 27.69
CA PRO A 42 13.92 -7.37 28.06
C PRO A 42 14.45 -8.14 26.83
N GLY A 43 15.77 -8.23 26.70
CA GLY A 43 16.40 -8.95 25.59
C GLY A 43 16.26 -8.25 24.23
N PHE A 44 15.99 -6.96 24.17
CA PHE A 44 15.89 -6.23 22.92
C PHE A 44 17.16 -6.36 22.08
N THR A 45 17.01 -6.79 20.84
CA THR A 45 18.12 -7.12 19.94
C THR A 45 18.64 -5.94 19.12
N GLY A 46 18.02 -4.78 19.23
CA GLY A 46 18.29 -3.60 18.41
C GLY A 46 17.51 -3.56 17.09
N ILE A 47 16.51 -4.44 16.92
CA ILE A 47 15.72 -4.56 15.70
C ILE A 47 14.29 -4.09 15.94
N ILE A 48 13.85 -3.11 15.15
CA ILE A 48 12.44 -2.74 15.03
C ILE A 48 11.88 -3.47 13.79
N SER A 49 10.88 -4.30 14.00
CA SER A 49 10.32 -5.16 12.95
C SER A 49 9.46 -4.42 11.92
N ASP A 50 8.86 -3.30 12.33
CA ASP A 50 8.08 -2.46 11.42
C ASP A 50 7.96 -1.02 11.95
N LEU A 51 8.28 -0.04 11.13
CA LEU A 51 8.05 1.38 11.38
C LEU A 51 7.06 1.89 10.31
N GLY A 52 5.86 1.34 10.31
CA GLY A 52 4.87 1.55 9.28
C GLY A 52 3.51 2.02 9.81
N GLY A 53 2.47 1.60 9.12
CA GLY A 53 1.07 1.94 9.39
C GLY A 53 0.15 1.20 8.43
N PRO A 54 -1.14 1.58 8.32
CA PRO A 54 -2.08 0.94 7.39
C PRO A 54 -1.57 0.91 5.94
N THR A 55 -0.78 1.91 5.57
CA THR A 55 0.00 1.97 4.32
C THR A 55 1.30 2.70 4.63
N ALA A 56 2.44 2.00 4.61
CA ALA A 56 3.71 2.48 5.13
C ALA A 56 4.14 3.86 4.61
N ASN A 57 3.89 4.16 3.33
CA ASN A 57 4.33 5.39 2.69
C ASN A 57 3.25 6.48 2.55
N MET A 58 2.30 6.52 3.48
CA MET A 58 1.33 7.63 3.56
C MET A 58 1.63 8.63 4.69
N TYR A 59 2.70 8.41 5.45
CA TYR A 59 3.10 9.32 6.53
C TYR A 59 3.25 10.76 6.05
N GLN A 60 2.52 11.67 6.69
CA GLN A 60 2.43 13.10 6.37
C GLN A 60 1.95 13.44 4.94
N LEU A 61 1.43 12.47 4.18
CA LEU A 61 0.81 12.77 2.89
C LEU A 61 -0.64 13.22 3.11
N ASN A 62 -0.94 14.45 2.69
CA ASN A 62 -2.25 15.07 2.85
C ASN A 62 -2.66 15.83 1.59
N CYS A 63 -3.89 16.32 1.58
CA CYS A 63 -4.33 17.28 0.57
C CYS A 63 -3.56 18.60 0.73
N LYS A 64 -3.19 19.24 -0.37
CA LYS A 64 -2.51 20.55 -0.39
C LYS A 64 -3.32 21.68 0.23
N SER A 65 -4.64 21.51 0.34
CA SER A 65 -5.55 22.53 0.88
C SER A 65 -6.59 21.88 1.80
N THR A 66 -6.70 22.39 3.01
CA THR A 66 -7.72 21.98 3.99
C THR A 66 -9.13 22.28 3.51
N THR A 67 -9.35 23.39 2.85
CA THR A 67 -10.66 23.78 2.27
C THR A 67 -11.10 22.78 1.21
N ILE A 68 -10.18 22.42 0.27
CA ILE A 68 -10.46 21.40 -0.74
C ILE A 68 -10.74 20.05 -0.06
N GLN A 69 -9.96 19.69 0.95
CA GLN A 69 -10.10 18.41 1.67
C GLN A 69 -11.48 18.28 2.33
N GLN A 70 -11.94 19.33 2.99
CA GLN A 70 -13.24 19.36 3.68
C GLN A 70 -14.41 19.23 2.71
N ALA A 71 -14.35 19.85 1.54
CA ALA A 71 -15.38 19.80 0.51
C ALA A 71 -15.30 18.56 -0.41
N CYS A 72 -14.19 17.83 -0.36
CA CYS A 72 -13.93 16.74 -1.29
C CYS A 72 -14.86 15.54 -1.07
N ARG A 73 -15.39 15.00 -2.18
CA ARG A 73 -16.27 13.81 -2.21
C ARG A 73 -15.67 12.64 -3.02
N ARG A 74 -14.39 12.71 -3.38
CA ARG A 74 -13.71 11.60 -4.08
C ARG A 74 -13.62 10.38 -3.16
N LEU A 75 -13.86 9.20 -3.69
CA LEU A 75 -13.70 7.94 -2.96
C LEU A 75 -12.22 7.59 -2.73
N SER A 76 -11.33 8.02 -3.65
CA SER A 76 -9.90 7.75 -3.59
C SER A 76 -9.09 8.98 -4.00
N CYS A 77 -7.93 9.17 -3.37
CA CYS A 77 -6.96 10.17 -3.80
C CYS A 77 -5.93 9.63 -4.80
N VAL A 78 -5.97 8.33 -5.08
CA VAL A 78 -4.97 7.64 -5.91
C VAL A 78 -5.59 6.82 -7.05
N TYR A 79 -6.91 6.85 -7.20
CA TYR A 79 -7.62 6.14 -8.26
C TYR A 79 -8.69 7.06 -8.90
N PRO A 80 -8.92 7.00 -10.26
CA PRO A 80 -8.13 6.26 -11.26
C PRO A 80 -6.70 6.78 -11.41
N ASP A 81 -6.49 8.06 -11.09
CA ASP A 81 -5.22 8.74 -11.11
C ASP A 81 -4.93 9.41 -9.76
N ILE A 82 -3.65 9.62 -9.47
CA ILE A 82 -3.24 10.36 -8.29
C ILE A 82 -3.76 11.79 -8.39
N CYS A 83 -4.52 12.20 -7.37
CA CYS A 83 -5.14 13.52 -7.31
C CYS A 83 -4.08 14.63 -7.40
N ALA A 84 -4.30 15.63 -8.27
CA ALA A 84 -3.40 16.77 -8.40
C ALA A 84 -3.24 17.60 -7.10
N ASN A 85 -4.24 17.51 -6.21
CA ASN A 85 -4.20 18.18 -4.90
C ASN A 85 -3.57 17.31 -3.79
N LEU A 86 -3.10 16.10 -4.09
CA LEU A 86 -2.40 15.27 -3.12
C LEU A 86 -0.93 15.68 -3.06
N VAL A 87 -0.41 15.89 -1.85
CA VAL A 87 1.05 15.93 -1.61
C VAL A 87 1.59 14.52 -1.79
N THR A 88 2.63 14.37 -2.59
CA THR A 88 3.27 13.07 -2.86
C THR A 88 4.76 13.06 -2.49
N ASP A 89 5.18 14.05 -1.70
CA ASP A 89 6.57 14.17 -1.23
C ASP A 89 6.81 13.26 -0.02
N HIS A 90 7.72 12.31 -0.17
CA HIS A 90 8.11 11.38 0.89
C HIS A 90 9.32 11.87 1.72
N ALA A 91 9.82 13.08 1.48
CA ALA A 91 10.97 13.60 2.23
C ALA A 91 10.77 13.56 3.76
N PRO A 92 9.58 13.89 4.33
CA PRO A 92 9.35 13.75 5.77
C PRO A 92 9.51 12.32 6.28
N LEU A 93 9.05 11.33 5.50
CA LEU A 93 9.18 9.92 5.87
C LEU A 93 10.63 9.44 5.80
N VAL A 94 11.36 9.84 4.76
CA VAL A 94 12.80 9.56 4.61
C VAL A 94 13.59 10.18 5.77
N HIS A 95 13.26 11.40 6.16
CA HIS A 95 13.87 12.08 7.32
C HIS A 95 13.63 11.31 8.61
N LEU A 96 12.36 10.90 8.88
CA LEU A 96 12.02 10.08 10.02
C LEU A 96 12.82 8.77 10.06
N TYR A 97 12.91 8.07 8.92
CA TYR A 97 13.64 6.81 8.83
C TYR A 97 15.12 6.98 9.15
N ARG A 98 15.75 8.03 8.61
CA ARG A 98 17.17 8.36 8.88
C ARG A 98 17.38 8.68 10.33
N ARG A 99 16.51 9.51 10.93
CA ARG A 99 16.56 9.87 12.34
C ARG A 99 16.39 8.64 13.24
N ALA A 100 15.42 7.79 12.97
CA ALA A 100 15.17 6.58 13.74
C ALA A 100 16.35 5.58 13.70
N ARG A 101 17.02 5.44 12.54
CA ARG A 101 18.22 4.59 12.42
C ARG A 101 19.44 5.11 13.20
N GLN A 102 19.48 6.40 13.52
CA GLN A 102 20.58 7.02 14.26
C GLN A 102 20.43 6.90 15.78
N ILE A 103 19.30 6.39 16.27
CA ILE A 103 19.08 6.19 17.72
C ILE A 103 20.11 5.17 18.25
N PRO A 104 20.91 5.51 19.27
CA PRO A 104 21.87 4.58 19.84
C PRO A 104 21.22 3.27 20.29
N GLY A 105 21.82 2.13 19.95
CA GLY A 105 21.28 0.81 20.28
C GLY A 105 20.30 0.25 19.24
N ILE A 106 19.87 1.03 18.26
CA ILE A 106 19.09 0.55 17.09
C ILE A 106 20.06 0.09 16.00
N LYS A 107 19.94 -1.17 15.61
CA LYS A 107 20.76 -1.81 14.57
C LYS A 107 20.05 -1.84 13.23
N ARG A 108 18.74 -2.10 13.25
CA ARG A 108 17.91 -2.20 12.04
C ARG A 108 16.48 -1.77 12.33
N ILE A 109 15.90 -1.12 11.33
CA ILE A 109 14.46 -0.82 11.28
C ILE A 109 13.94 -1.38 9.97
N HIS A 110 13.02 -2.32 10.05
CA HIS A 110 12.35 -2.87 8.88
C HIS A 110 11.05 -2.15 8.60
N ILE A 111 10.61 -2.23 7.35
CA ILE A 111 9.28 -1.85 6.91
C ILE A 111 8.63 -3.13 6.39
N SER A 112 7.69 -3.65 7.19
CA SER A 112 6.95 -4.88 6.89
C SER A 112 5.50 -4.59 6.49
N SER A 113 5.00 -3.40 6.80
CA SER A 113 3.69 -2.91 6.35
C SER A 113 3.66 -2.75 4.83
N GLY A 114 2.52 -3.05 4.22
CA GLY A 114 2.31 -2.82 2.80
C GLY A 114 2.48 -1.34 2.41
N LEU A 115 2.93 -1.09 1.21
CA LEU A 115 3.10 0.27 0.69
C LEU A 115 2.32 0.48 -0.62
N ARG A 116 2.04 1.74 -0.91
CA ARG A 116 1.51 2.18 -2.21
C ARG A 116 2.66 2.40 -3.17
N TYR A 117 2.88 1.42 -4.04
CA TYR A 117 3.93 1.48 -5.06
C TYR A 117 3.69 2.56 -6.11
N ASP A 118 2.42 2.86 -6.41
CA ASP A 118 2.02 3.94 -7.32
C ASP A 118 2.41 5.33 -6.80
N LEU A 119 2.44 5.54 -5.50
CA LEU A 119 3.01 6.73 -4.87
C LEU A 119 4.54 6.67 -4.81
N ALA A 120 5.09 5.51 -4.46
CA ALA A 120 6.53 5.32 -4.28
C ALA A 120 7.33 5.61 -5.56
N VAL A 121 6.81 5.23 -6.74
CA VAL A 121 7.47 5.50 -8.05
C VAL A 121 7.63 6.99 -8.36
N ARG A 122 6.94 7.87 -7.63
CA ARG A 122 7.11 9.33 -7.74
C ARG A 122 8.25 9.88 -6.89
N SER A 123 8.82 9.06 -6.01
CA SER A 123 9.89 9.44 -5.09
C SER A 123 11.02 8.42 -5.14
N PRO A 124 11.92 8.49 -6.13
CA PRO A 124 13.06 7.57 -6.25
C PRO A 124 13.94 7.54 -5.00
N GLU A 125 14.11 8.68 -4.33
CA GLU A 125 14.87 8.76 -3.08
C GLU A 125 14.25 7.90 -1.97
N TYR A 126 12.92 7.90 -1.85
CA TYR A 126 12.21 7.05 -0.91
C TYR A 126 12.44 5.55 -1.22
N VAL A 127 12.30 5.16 -2.49
CA VAL A 127 12.53 3.75 -2.88
C VAL A 127 13.98 3.34 -2.62
N LYS A 128 14.94 4.21 -2.90
CA LYS A 128 16.35 3.98 -2.61
C LYS A 128 16.61 3.81 -1.12
N GLU A 129 16.10 4.71 -0.27
CA GLU A 129 16.21 4.63 1.20
C GLU A 129 15.59 3.33 1.72
N LEU A 130 14.37 2.98 1.24
CA LEU A 130 13.67 1.76 1.61
C LEU A 130 14.52 0.51 1.31
N VAL A 131 15.00 0.38 0.09
CA VAL A 131 15.78 -0.77 -0.39
C VAL A 131 17.11 -0.87 0.36
N GLN A 132 17.82 0.24 0.51
CA GLN A 132 19.15 0.25 1.12
C GLN A 132 19.11 -0.07 2.60
N HIS A 133 18.06 0.32 3.33
CA HIS A 133 18.10 0.33 4.78
C HIS A 133 16.97 -0.43 5.47
N HIS A 134 15.81 -0.62 4.82
CA HIS A 134 14.59 -1.06 5.49
C HIS A 134 14.01 -2.38 4.98
N VAL A 135 14.55 -2.94 3.90
CA VAL A 135 14.17 -4.26 3.38
C VAL A 135 15.18 -5.30 3.82
N GLY A 136 14.69 -6.35 4.49
CA GLY A 136 15.52 -7.42 5.04
C GLY A 136 15.75 -8.61 4.10
N GLY A 137 15.34 -8.51 2.82
CA GLY A 137 15.40 -9.59 1.81
C GLY A 137 14.10 -9.69 1.03
N TYR A 138 12.98 -9.51 1.68
CA TYR A 138 11.66 -9.57 1.04
C TYR A 138 10.87 -8.30 1.30
N LEU A 139 10.23 -7.77 0.25
CA LEU A 139 9.29 -6.66 0.34
C LEU A 139 7.93 -7.09 -0.17
N LYS A 140 6.92 -7.01 0.70
CA LYS A 140 5.53 -7.29 0.35
C LYS A 140 4.92 -6.13 -0.42
N ILE A 141 4.24 -6.43 -1.52
CA ILE A 141 3.62 -5.43 -2.39
C ILE A 141 2.29 -6.00 -2.91
N ALA A 142 1.27 -5.17 -2.99
CA ALA A 142 -0.09 -5.62 -3.26
C ALA A 142 -0.64 -5.08 -4.59
N PRO A 143 -0.30 -5.68 -5.75
CA PRO A 143 -0.97 -5.38 -7.01
C PRO A 143 -2.45 -5.82 -7.02
N GLU A 144 -2.78 -6.87 -6.28
CA GLU A 144 -4.09 -7.50 -6.08
C GLU A 144 -4.61 -8.28 -7.29
N HIS A 145 -4.38 -7.80 -8.50
CA HIS A 145 -4.69 -8.48 -9.78
C HIS A 145 -3.80 -7.94 -10.89
N THR A 146 -3.82 -8.59 -12.06
CA THR A 146 -3.11 -8.13 -13.27
C THR A 146 -4.03 -7.51 -14.31
N GLU A 147 -5.31 -7.90 -14.31
CA GLU A 147 -6.28 -7.52 -15.33
C GLU A 147 -7.00 -6.22 -14.96
N ALA A 148 -7.25 -5.38 -15.99
CA ALA A 148 -7.85 -4.05 -15.82
C ALA A 148 -9.30 -4.12 -15.29
N GLY A 149 -10.05 -5.15 -15.65
CA GLY A 149 -11.43 -5.37 -15.18
C GLY A 149 -11.51 -5.45 -13.66
N PRO A 150 -10.91 -6.47 -13.03
CA PRO A 150 -10.84 -6.60 -11.58
C PRO A 150 -10.20 -5.40 -10.89
N LEU A 151 -9.06 -4.89 -11.39
CA LEU A 151 -8.38 -3.73 -10.80
C LEU A 151 -9.28 -2.48 -10.77
N SER A 152 -10.12 -2.28 -11.79
CA SER A 152 -11.07 -1.18 -11.81
C SER A 152 -12.15 -1.30 -10.73
N LYS A 153 -12.64 -2.51 -10.47
CA LYS A 153 -13.62 -2.79 -9.40
C LYS A 153 -12.98 -2.68 -8.01
N MET A 154 -11.70 -3.01 -7.90
CA MET A 154 -10.90 -2.85 -6.68
C MET A 154 -10.49 -1.41 -6.39
N MET A 155 -10.63 -0.48 -7.35
CA MET A 155 -10.07 0.87 -7.32
C MET A 155 -8.53 0.85 -7.12
N LYS A 156 -7.86 -0.06 -7.82
CA LYS A 156 -6.40 -0.21 -7.82
C LYS A 156 -5.81 0.29 -9.15
N PRO A 157 -4.58 0.83 -9.13
CA PRO A 157 -3.89 1.24 -10.36
C PRO A 157 -3.59 0.03 -11.25
N GLY A 158 -3.48 0.26 -12.56
CA GLY A 158 -3.03 -0.75 -13.50
C GLY A 158 -1.57 -1.16 -13.28
N MET A 159 -1.16 -2.26 -13.92
CA MET A 159 0.16 -2.91 -13.74
C MET A 159 1.35 -2.01 -14.11
N GLY A 160 1.19 -0.99 -14.94
CA GLY A 160 2.30 -0.12 -15.32
C GLY A 160 2.98 0.62 -14.14
N ALA A 161 2.27 0.88 -13.04
CA ALA A 161 2.88 1.41 -11.83
C ALA A 161 3.68 0.34 -11.07
N TYR A 162 3.17 -0.90 -11.05
CA TYR A 162 3.86 -2.06 -10.49
C TYR A 162 5.17 -2.33 -11.22
N ASP A 163 5.15 -2.37 -12.55
CA ASP A 163 6.32 -2.66 -13.38
C ASP A 163 7.42 -1.62 -13.16
N ARG A 164 7.06 -0.33 -13.12
CA ARG A 164 8.01 0.75 -12.80
C ARG A 164 8.60 0.60 -11.41
N PHE A 165 7.77 0.28 -10.41
CA PHE A 165 8.26 0.05 -9.05
C PHE A 165 9.22 -1.14 -9.00
N LYS A 166 8.87 -2.26 -9.64
CA LYS A 166 9.72 -3.44 -9.74
C LYS A 166 11.09 -3.11 -10.35
N GLN A 167 11.11 -2.38 -11.47
CA GLN A 167 12.35 -1.94 -12.10
C GLN A 167 13.22 -1.10 -11.16
N MET A 168 12.64 -0.12 -10.46
CA MET A 168 13.35 0.71 -9.48
C MET A 168 13.87 -0.12 -8.31
N PHE A 169 13.03 -1.03 -7.78
CA PHE A 169 13.40 -1.91 -6.67
C PHE A 169 14.60 -2.80 -7.04
N GLU A 170 14.55 -3.46 -8.19
CA GLU A 170 15.63 -4.31 -8.69
C GLU A 170 16.91 -3.53 -8.97
N GLN A 171 16.79 -2.32 -9.55
CA GLN A 171 17.93 -1.45 -9.78
C GLN A 171 18.60 -1.06 -8.46
N PHE A 172 17.86 -0.53 -7.50
CA PHE A 172 18.43 -0.09 -6.22
C PHE A 172 18.93 -1.25 -5.36
N SER A 173 18.33 -2.45 -5.47
CA SER A 173 18.86 -3.65 -4.83
C SER A 173 20.24 -4.03 -5.37
N ARG A 174 20.41 -4.00 -6.71
CA ARG A 174 21.73 -4.22 -7.34
C ARG A 174 22.75 -3.16 -6.94
N GLU A 175 22.35 -1.87 -6.95
CA GLU A 175 23.23 -0.77 -6.52
C GLU A 175 23.66 -0.90 -5.05
N ALA A 176 22.78 -1.45 -4.20
CA ALA A 176 23.05 -1.70 -2.78
C ALA A 176 23.84 -3.01 -2.53
N GLY A 177 24.13 -3.82 -3.56
CA GLY A 177 24.76 -5.12 -3.43
C GLY A 177 23.92 -6.11 -2.62
N LYS A 178 22.57 -6.01 -2.67
CA LYS A 178 21.66 -6.83 -1.88
C LYS A 178 20.85 -7.77 -2.76
N GLU A 179 20.69 -8.98 -2.30
CA GLU A 179 19.74 -9.95 -2.84
C GLU A 179 18.38 -9.75 -2.17
N GLN A 180 17.43 -9.15 -2.90
CA GLN A 180 16.11 -8.80 -2.40
C GLN A 180 15.04 -9.14 -3.42
N TYR A 181 13.85 -9.51 -2.93
CA TYR A 181 12.74 -9.98 -3.75
C TYR A 181 11.43 -9.31 -3.38
N LEU A 182 10.59 -9.05 -4.39
CA LEU A 182 9.20 -8.63 -4.20
C LEU A 182 8.33 -9.87 -3.98
N ILE A 183 7.43 -9.77 -3.00
CA ILE A 183 6.38 -10.77 -2.75
C ILE A 183 5.04 -10.12 -3.10
N PRO A 184 4.50 -10.40 -4.30
CA PRO A 184 3.24 -9.82 -4.70
C PRO A 184 2.06 -10.53 -4.02
N TYR A 185 1.10 -9.72 -3.54
CA TYR A 185 -0.19 -10.18 -3.05
C TYR A 185 -1.25 -10.09 -4.13
N PHE A 186 -2.11 -11.11 -4.19
CA PHE A 186 -3.24 -11.15 -5.11
C PHE A 186 -4.53 -11.54 -4.40
N ILE A 187 -5.65 -11.03 -4.91
CA ILE A 187 -6.99 -11.40 -4.48
C ILE A 187 -7.65 -12.22 -5.58
N ALA A 188 -7.99 -13.47 -5.28
CA ALA A 188 -8.77 -14.33 -6.15
C ALA A 188 -10.27 -14.09 -5.93
N ALA A 189 -11.07 -14.22 -6.99
CA ALA A 189 -12.53 -14.15 -6.95
C ALA A 189 -13.09 -12.87 -6.32
N HIS A 190 -12.42 -11.72 -6.50
CA HIS A 190 -13.03 -10.43 -6.18
C HIS A 190 -14.25 -10.20 -7.10
N PRO A 191 -15.36 -9.62 -6.60
CA PRO A 191 -16.50 -9.28 -7.46
C PRO A 191 -16.08 -8.55 -8.73
N GLY A 192 -16.51 -9.04 -9.89
CA GLY A 192 -16.10 -8.55 -11.19
C GLY A 192 -14.83 -9.19 -11.75
N THR A 193 -14.39 -10.31 -11.18
CA THR A 193 -13.33 -11.14 -11.71
C THR A 193 -13.95 -12.35 -12.43
N THR A 194 -13.57 -12.57 -13.69
CA THR A 194 -13.99 -13.72 -14.50
C THR A 194 -12.97 -14.86 -14.43
N ASP A 195 -13.37 -16.05 -14.88
CA ASP A 195 -12.44 -17.18 -15.01
C ASP A 195 -11.30 -16.87 -15.98
N GLU A 196 -11.56 -16.09 -17.03
CA GLU A 196 -10.54 -15.63 -17.97
C GLU A 196 -9.53 -14.70 -17.29
N ASP A 197 -10.00 -13.76 -16.46
CA ASP A 197 -9.11 -12.89 -15.67
C ASP A 197 -8.20 -13.72 -14.74
N MET A 198 -8.75 -14.76 -14.09
CA MET A 198 -7.97 -15.65 -13.23
C MET A 198 -6.97 -16.49 -14.03
N LEU A 199 -7.33 -16.96 -15.22
CA LEU A 199 -6.42 -17.65 -16.12
C LEU A 199 -5.27 -16.75 -16.55
N ASN A 200 -5.57 -15.51 -16.93
CA ASN A 200 -4.57 -14.51 -17.32
C ASN A 200 -3.61 -14.21 -16.17
N LEU A 201 -4.13 -14.06 -14.93
CA LEU A 201 -3.29 -13.92 -13.74
C LEU A 201 -2.38 -15.15 -13.56
N ALA A 202 -2.89 -16.36 -13.68
CA ALA A 202 -2.09 -17.58 -13.55
C ALA A 202 -0.99 -17.66 -14.62
N LEU A 203 -1.29 -17.30 -15.87
CA LEU A 203 -0.31 -17.22 -16.94
C LEU A 203 0.76 -16.14 -16.69
N TRP A 204 0.36 -14.99 -16.15
CA TRP A 204 1.29 -13.92 -15.78
C TRP A 204 2.27 -14.39 -14.70
N LEU A 205 1.77 -15.07 -13.66
CA LEU A 205 2.60 -15.65 -12.60
C LEU A 205 3.61 -16.64 -13.14
N LYS A 206 3.17 -17.55 -14.01
CA LYS A 206 4.05 -18.54 -14.65
C LYS A 206 5.15 -17.86 -15.48
N ARG A 207 4.79 -16.85 -16.29
CA ARG A 207 5.74 -16.09 -17.13
C ARG A 207 6.78 -15.32 -16.31
N ASN A 208 6.39 -14.84 -15.12
CA ASN A 208 7.26 -14.10 -14.22
C ASN A 208 7.97 -15.00 -13.19
N ASN A 209 7.82 -16.31 -13.31
CA ASN A 209 8.42 -17.31 -12.40
C ASN A 209 8.08 -17.07 -10.92
N PHE A 210 6.87 -16.55 -10.65
CA PHE A 210 6.39 -16.40 -9.27
C PHE A 210 5.78 -17.70 -8.77
N LYS A 211 6.27 -18.20 -7.63
CA LYS A 211 5.53 -19.12 -6.77
C LYS A 211 4.72 -18.28 -5.79
N LEU A 212 3.39 -18.37 -5.87
CA LEU A 212 2.54 -17.59 -5.00
C LEU A 212 2.51 -18.16 -3.59
N ASP A 213 3.01 -17.40 -2.64
CA ASP A 213 2.81 -17.66 -1.20
C ASP A 213 1.67 -16.82 -0.61
N GLN A 214 1.21 -15.80 -1.36
CA GLN A 214 0.33 -14.76 -0.85
C GLN A 214 -0.85 -14.53 -1.83
N VAL A 215 -1.79 -15.47 -1.86
CA VAL A 215 -3.10 -15.32 -2.50
C VAL A 215 -4.18 -15.43 -1.45
N GLN A 216 -5.12 -14.50 -1.47
CA GLN A 216 -6.30 -14.54 -0.63
C GLN A 216 -7.55 -14.59 -1.51
N THR A 217 -8.44 -15.53 -1.26
CA THR A 217 -9.78 -15.47 -1.83
C THR A 217 -10.54 -14.31 -1.23
N PHE A 218 -11.25 -13.56 -2.07
CA PHE A 218 -12.10 -12.47 -1.59
C PHE A 218 -13.06 -12.98 -0.50
N THR A 219 -13.06 -12.30 0.62
CA THR A 219 -13.98 -12.57 1.73
C THR A 219 -14.75 -11.28 2.01
N PRO A 220 -16.09 -11.30 1.90
CA PRO A 220 -16.91 -10.14 2.24
C PRO A 220 -16.68 -9.71 3.68
N THR A 221 -16.26 -8.47 3.87
CA THR A 221 -16.03 -7.87 5.20
C THR A 221 -17.00 -6.70 5.44
N PRO A 222 -17.41 -6.44 6.68
CA PRO A 222 -18.23 -5.27 7.00
C PRO A 222 -17.58 -3.98 6.51
N MET A 223 -18.39 -3.04 6.03
CA MET A 223 -18.02 -1.70 5.59
C MET A 223 -17.15 -1.65 4.32
N ALA A 224 -16.77 -2.79 3.72
CA ALA A 224 -16.09 -2.83 2.43
C ALA A 224 -17.11 -2.73 1.28
N MET A 225 -16.83 -1.85 0.32
CA MET A 225 -17.73 -1.63 -0.83
C MET A 225 -17.87 -2.89 -1.70
N ALA A 226 -16.80 -3.69 -1.80
CA ALA A 226 -16.84 -4.96 -2.51
C ALA A 226 -17.81 -5.97 -1.89
N THR A 227 -18.12 -5.86 -0.60
CA THR A 227 -19.18 -6.66 0.04
C THR A 227 -20.55 -6.32 -0.52
N ALA A 228 -20.81 -5.03 -0.79
CA ALA A 228 -22.05 -4.62 -1.47
C ALA A 228 -22.09 -5.12 -2.93
N MET A 229 -20.97 -5.12 -3.63
CA MET A 229 -20.88 -5.74 -4.97
C MET A 229 -21.25 -7.22 -4.93
N TYR A 230 -20.61 -7.95 -4.01
CA TYR A 230 -20.82 -9.40 -3.82
C TYR A 230 -22.29 -9.73 -3.52
N HIS A 231 -22.90 -8.98 -2.61
CA HIS A 231 -24.29 -9.23 -2.20
C HIS A 231 -25.31 -8.85 -3.28
N SER A 232 -25.10 -7.71 -3.95
CA SER A 232 -26.09 -7.17 -4.90
C SER A 232 -25.89 -7.64 -6.34
N GLY A 233 -24.71 -8.14 -6.70
CA GLY A 233 -24.32 -8.42 -8.09
C GLY A 233 -24.20 -7.16 -8.95
N LYS A 234 -24.09 -5.96 -8.33
CA LYS A 234 -24.04 -4.68 -9.04
C LYS A 234 -22.84 -3.86 -8.65
N ASN A 235 -22.38 -2.99 -9.58
CA ASN A 235 -21.26 -2.10 -9.34
C ASN A 235 -21.70 -0.79 -8.65
N PRO A 236 -21.41 -0.60 -7.35
CA PRO A 236 -21.82 0.61 -6.60
C PRO A 236 -20.87 1.81 -6.82
N LEU A 237 -19.80 1.67 -7.59
CA LEU A 237 -18.90 2.79 -7.93
C LEU A 237 -19.56 3.84 -8.81
N ARG A 238 -20.74 3.53 -9.35
CA ARG A 238 -21.62 4.42 -10.09
C ARG A 238 -23.00 4.43 -9.44
N LYS A 239 -23.86 5.37 -9.83
CA LYS A 239 -25.26 5.38 -9.36
C LYS A 239 -25.91 4.04 -9.75
N VAL A 240 -26.36 3.30 -8.76
CA VAL A 240 -27.04 2.00 -8.97
C VAL A 240 -28.45 2.25 -9.42
N THR A 241 -28.84 1.64 -10.54
CA THR A 241 -30.18 1.63 -11.11
C THR A 241 -30.60 0.18 -11.42
N ALA A 242 -31.82 -0.04 -11.89
CA ALA A 242 -32.26 -1.37 -12.34
C ALA A 242 -31.34 -1.92 -13.44
N ASP A 243 -30.87 -1.05 -14.34
CA ASP A 243 -30.03 -1.39 -15.50
C ASP A 243 -28.52 -1.28 -15.22
N SER A 244 -28.12 -1.22 -13.93
CA SER A 244 -26.70 -1.16 -13.60
C SER A 244 -25.98 -2.43 -14.02
N GLU A 245 -24.74 -2.25 -14.49
CA GLU A 245 -23.82 -3.33 -14.87
C GLU A 245 -23.80 -4.44 -13.81
N ALA A 246 -24.06 -5.67 -14.28
CA ALA A 246 -23.88 -6.84 -13.42
C ALA A 246 -22.39 -7.04 -13.11
N VAL A 247 -22.13 -7.46 -11.90
CA VAL A 247 -20.77 -7.80 -11.45
C VAL A 247 -20.78 -9.28 -11.12
N PRO A 248 -20.09 -10.13 -11.93
CA PRO A 248 -20.01 -11.55 -11.69
C PRO A 248 -19.27 -11.87 -10.38
#